data_238fdc4980abc2c6fdf026f38ab82b63
#
_entry.id   238fdc4980abc2c6fdf026f38ab82b63
#
_cell.length_a   1.000
_cell.length_b   1.000
_cell.length_c   1.000
_cell.angle_alpha   90.00
_cell.angle_beta   90.00
_cell.angle_gamma   90.00
#
_symmetry.space_group_name_H-M   'P 1'
#
loop_
_entity.id
_entity.type
_entity.pdbx_description
1 polymer ?
#
loop_
_entity_poly.entity_id
_entity_poly.type
_entity_poly.pdbx_seq_one_letter_code
_entity_poly.pdbx_strand_id
1 'polypeptide(L)'
;VLTSLYEKMNSARSINTIKAVHPETSIVENALFTGSKNEPSMLSELKKEILSSDSIDLLVSFIKWSAIRPLLVELTAFTKREGVRLRVIATTYTQATDYKAIVALAELPNTEVKINYETNHARMHAKSYLFKRDTGFSTAYIGSSNLSNPALTGGLEWNVKVTEKESFDIVKKFSVSFESYW
;
A
#
# COMPACT_ATOMS: atom_id res chain seq x y z
N VAL A 1 -17.41 16.52 -7.85
CA VAL A 1 -16.40 15.53 -7.53
C VAL A 1 -15.74 15.10 -8.84
N LEU A 2 -14.44 15.32 -8.98
CA LEU A 2 -13.68 14.85 -10.15
C LEU A 2 -13.64 13.33 -10.09
N THR A 3 -14.29 12.66 -11.02
CA THR A 3 -14.37 11.19 -11.05
C THR A 3 -13.35 10.55 -11.96
N SER A 4 -12.60 11.32 -12.74
CA SER A 4 -11.49 10.85 -13.57
C SER A 4 -10.51 11.96 -13.90
N LEU A 5 -9.22 11.63 -13.95
CA LEU A 5 -8.17 12.48 -14.53
C LEU A 5 -7.91 11.95 -15.94
N TYR A 6 -7.93 12.87 -16.93
CA TYR A 6 -7.65 12.51 -18.31
C TYR A 6 -6.16 12.59 -18.60
N GLU A 7 -5.66 11.65 -19.39
CA GLU A 7 -4.32 11.76 -19.95
C GLU A 7 -4.19 13.03 -20.81
N LYS A 8 -2.97 13.59 -20.87
CA LYS A 8 -2.64 14.80 -21.63
C LYS A 8 -3.07 14.78 -23.10
N MET A 9 -3.25 13.59 -23.65
CA MET A 9 -3.62 13.33 -25.06
C MET A 9 -5.14 13.26 -25.29
N ASN A 10 -5.94 13.23 -24.23
CA ASN A 10 -7.39 13.20 -24.37
C ASN A 10 -7.90 14.57 -24.82
N SER A 11 -8.44 14.64 -26.03
CA SER A 11 -9.12 15.86 -26.49
C SER A 11 -10.35 16.13 -25.61
N ALA A 12 -10.71 17.40 -25.45
CA ALA A 12 -11.89 17.82 -24.69
C ALA A 12 -13.23 17.19 -25.17
N ARG A 13 -13.20 16.44 -26.26
CA ARG A 13 -14.36 15.73 -26.86
C ARG A 13 -14.40 14.24 -26.52
N SER A 14 -13.34 13.66 -25.93
CA SER A 14 -13.35 12.25 -25.55
C SER A 14 -13.81 12.13 -24.10
N ILE A 15 -15.08 11.78 -23.91
CA ILE A 15 -15.57 11.34 -22.61
C ILE A 15 -15.03 9.91 -22.43
N ASN A 16 -14.06 9.75 -21.54
CA ASN A 16 -13.57 8.43 -21.21
C ASN A 16 -14.61 7.72 -20.34
N THR A 17 -15.28 6.73 -20.89
CA THR A 17 -16.25 5.90 -20.18
C THR A 17 -15.60 4.87 -19.25
N ILE A 18 -14.27 4.71 -19.32
CA ILE A 18 -13.52 3.84 -18.41
C ILE A 18 -13.42 4.53 -17.07
N LYS A 19 -14.09 3.98 -16.07
CA LYS A 19 -14.02 4.47 -14.69
C LYS A 19 -12.59 4.27 -14.18
N ALA A 20 -11.91 5.36 -13.84
CA ALA A 20 -10.58 5.29 -13.24
C ALA A 20 -10.65 4.49 -11.92
N VAL A 21 -9.69 3.59 -11.72
CA VAL A 21 -9.56 2.88 -10.46
C VAL A 21 -9.07 3.88 -9.41
N HIS A 22 -9.77 3.94 -8.30
CA HIS A 22 -9.39 4.75 -7.13
C HIS A 22 -9.76 3.99 -5.85
N PRO A 23 -9.13 4.30 -4.71
CA PRO A 23 -9.51 3.77 -3.41
C PRO A 23 -11.01 3.93 -3.12
N GLU A 24 -11.56 3.11 -2.22
CA GLU A 24 -12.97 3.21 -1.83
C GLU A 24 -13.21 4.44 -0.98
N THR A 25 -12.25 4.76 -0.11
CA THR A 25 -12.28 5.98 0.69
C THR A 25 -11.67 7.17 -0.09
N SER A 26 -11.95 8.38 0.37
CA SER A 26 -11.46 9.61 -0.24
C SER A 26 -9.93 9.61 -0.37
N ILE A 27 -9.42 10.14 -1.50
CA ILE A 27 -7.98 10.38 -1.70
C ILE A 27 -7.56 11.81 -1.29
N VAL A 28 -8.50 12.60 -0.79
CA VAL A 28 -8.27 13.98 -0.34
C VAL A 28 -8.49 14.16 1.15
N GLU A 29 -9.23 13.27 1.80
CA GLU A 29 -9.56 13.33 3.23
C GLU A 29 -8.94 12.13 3.96
N ASN A 30 -8.49 12.37 5.18
CA ASN A 30 -8.02 11.32 6.07
C ASN A 30 -9.17 10.39 6.48
N ALA A 31 -8.86 9.16 6.83
CA ALA A 31 -9.85 8.19 7.26
C ALA A 31 -9.31 7.28 8.37
N LEU A 32 -10.20 6.79 9.21
CA LEU A 32 -9.89 5.76 10.20
C LEU A 32 -10.61 4.48 9.81
N PHE A 33 -9.86 3.40 9.73
CA PHE A 33 -10.37 2.03 9.58
C PHE A 33 -10.35 1.35 10.94
N THR A 34 -11.49 0.84 11.37
CA THR A 34 -11.65 0.16 12.68
C THR A 34 -11.95 -1.32 12.55
N GLY A 35 -12.07 -1.82 11.31
CA GLY A 35 -12.53 -3.18 11.02
C GLY A 35 -14.04 -3.34 11.19
N SER A 36 -14.79 -2.23 11.22
CA SER A 36 -16.26 -2.24 11.29
C SER A 36 -16.86 -2.82 10.00
N LYS A 37 -18.00 -3.52 10.14
CA LYS A 37 -18.72 -4.10 8.98
C LYS A 37 -19.25 -3.06 7.99
N ASN A 38 -19.36 -1.81 8.42
CA ASN A 38 -19.85 -0.70 7.60
C ASN A 38 -18.70 0.05 6.86
N GLU A 39 -17.47 -0.37 7.07
CA GLU A 39 -16.29 0.19 6.43
C GLU A 39 -15.78 -0.76 5.33
N PRO A 40 -15.12 -0.24 4.29
CA PRO A 40 -14.38 -1.09 3.36
C PRO A 40 -13.34 -1.91 4.12
N SER A 41 -13.15 -3.17 3.72
CA SER A 41 -12.05 -3.94 4.30
C SER A 41 -10.70 -3.35 3.85
N MET A 42 -9.69 -3.48 4.70
CA MET A 42 -8.33 -3.05 4.35
C MET A 42 -7.85 -3.74 3.07
N LEU A 43 -8.23 -5.01 2.85
CA LEU A 43 -7.92 -5.75 1.62
C LEU A 43 -8.52 -5.10 0.38
N SER A 44 -9.80 -4.72 0.42
CA SER A 44 -10.48 -4.07 -0.71
C SER A 44 -9.86 -2.71 -1.04
N GLU A 45 -9.54 -1.95 0.00
CA GLU A 45 -8.89 -0.65 -0.14
C GLU A 45 -7.48 -0.79 -0.75
N LEU A 46 -6.64 -1.70 -0.20
CA LEU A 46 -5.28 -1.93 -0.69
C LEU A 46 -5.25 -2.38 -2.16
N LYS A 47 -6.20 -3.19 -2.62
CA LYS A 47 -6.29 -3.59 -4.02
C LYS A 47 -6.40 -2.38 -4.95
N LYS A 48 -7.21 -1.41 -4.58
CA LYS A 48 -7.42 -0.19 -5.37
C LYS A 48 -6.27 0.80 -5.24
N GLU A 49 -5.68 0.91 -4.04
CA GLU A 49 -4.46 1.68 -3.82
C GLU A 49 -3.32 1.17 -4.71
N ILE A 50 -3.09 -0.15 -4.77
CA ILE A 50 -2.06 -0.77 -5.60
C ILE A 50 -2.27 -0.41 -7.08
N LEU A 51 -3.48 -0.59 -7.60
CA LEU A 51 -3.76 -0.36 -9.01
C LEU A 51 -3.66 1.12 -9.43
N SER A 52 -3.88 2.04 -8.51
CA SER A 52 -3.94 3.48 -8.79
C SER A 52 -2.65 4.25 -8.44
N SER A 53 -1.62 3.56 -7.96
CA SER A 53 -0.35 4.16 -7.54
C SER A 53 0.70 4.15 -8.66
N ASP A 54 1.74 4.98 -8.53
CA ASP A 54 2.93 5.00 -9.38
C ASP A 54 4.14 4.39 -8.68
N SER A 55 4.21 4.50 -7.35
CA SER A 55 5.16 3.71 -6.55
C SER A 55 4.59 3.34 -5.19
N ILE A 56 5.07 2.21 -4.63
CA ILE A 56 4.57 1.64 -3.38
C ILE A 56 5.75 1.31 -2.48
N ASP A 57 5.68 1.76 -1.23
CA ASP A 57 6.64 1.45 -0.19
C ASP A 57 5.91 0.80 1.00
N LEU A 58 6.27 -0.44 1.33
CA LEU A 58 5.67 -1.22 2.41
C LEU A 58 6.70 -1.48 3.50
N LEU A 59 6.38 -1.12 4.73
CA LEU A 59 7.18 -1.43 5.92
C LEU A 59 6.29 -2.18 6.90
N VAL A 60 6.54 -3.48 7.09
CA VAL A 60 5.69 -4.34 7.94
C VAL A 60 6.54 -5.28 8.78
N SER A 61 6.06 -5.63 9.98
CA SER A 61 6.80 -6.53 10.86
C SER A 61 6.86 -7.95 10.30
N PHE A 62 5.79 -8.43 9.66
CA PHE A 62 5.77 -9.73 9.03
C PHE A 62 4.79 -9.79 7.85
N ILE A 63 5.01 -10.79 7.00
CA ILE A 63 4.22 -11.02 5.78
C ILE A 63 3.78 -12.47 5.73
N LYS A 64 2.47 -12.71 5.62
CA LYS A 64 1.87 -14.03 5.44
C LYS A 64 1.46 -14.27 4.00
N TRP A 65 1.65 -15.49 3.53
CA TRP A 65 1.15 -15.91 2.21
C TRP A 65 -0.35 -15.67 2.06
N SER A 66 -1.11 -15.87 3.14
CA SER A 66 -2.56 -15.64 3.17
C SER A 66 -2.97 -14.20 2.86
N ALA A 67 -2.09 -13.22 3.05
CA ALA A 67 -2.33 -11.82 2.66
C ALA A 67 -1.83 -11.51 1.23
N ILE A 68 -0.70 -12.09 0.83
CA ILE A 68 -0.14 -11.83 -0.51
C ILE A 68 -0.98 -12.49 -1.59
N ARG A 69 -1.44 -13.72 -1.38
CA ARG A 69 -2.24 -14.46 -2.36
C ARG A 69 -3.43 -13.68 -2.91
N PRO A 70 -4.30 -13.06 -2.11
CA PRO A 70 -5.44 -12.28 -2.62
C PRO A 70 -5.06 -10.94 -3.26
N LEU A 71 -3.82 -10.47 -3.10
CA LEU A 71 -3.28 -9.23 -3.71
C LEU A 71 -2.46 -9.49 -4.97
N LEU A 72 -2.14 -10.76 -5.30
CA LEU A 72 -1.23 -11.10 -6.41
C LEU A 72 -1.70 -10.58 -7.76
N VAL A 73 -2.99 -10.55 -8.03
CA VAL A 73 -3.53 -10.08 -9.31
C VAL A 73 -3.22 -8.59 -9.46
N GLU A 74 -3.50 -7.80 -8.45
CA GLU A 74 -3.28 -6.36 -8.45
C GLU A 74 -1.79 -6.02 -8.41
N LEU A 75 -1.01 -6.72 -7.60
CA LEU A 75 0.45 -6.55 -7.54
C LEU A 75 1.11 -6.89 -8.88
N THR A 76 0.71 -7.98 -9.53
CA THR A 76 1.22 -8.36 -10.84
C THR A 76 0.85 -7.33 -11.91
N ALA A 77 -0.38 -6.84 -11.90
CA ALA A 77 -0.82 -5.82 -12.84
C ALA A 77 -0.05 -4.50 -12.64
N PHE A 78 0.15 -4.10 -11.39
CA PHE A 78 0.90 -2.90 -11.03
C PHE A 78 2.37 -3.03 -11.46
N THR A 79 3.06 -4.08 -11.04
CA THR A 79 4.51 -4.23 -11.24
C THR A 79 4.92 -4.47 -12.70
N LYS A 80 4.00 -4.86 -13.58
CA LYS A 80 4.23 -4.95 -15.04
C LYS A 80 4.20 -3.60 -15.76
N ARG A 81 3.72 -2.54 -15.12
CA ARG A 81 3.70 -1.20 -15.71
C ARG A 81 5.12 -0.64 -15.79
N GLU A 82 5.37 0.20 -16.80
CA GLU A 82 6.63 0.93 -16.91
C GLU A 82 6.69 2.07 -15.88
N GLY A 83 7.88 2.33 -15.35
CA GLY A 83 8.15 3.44 -14.44
C GLY A 83 7.64 3.25 -13.01
N VAL A 84 7.00 2.12 -12.69
CA VAL A 84 6.53 1.83 -11.32
C VAL A 84 7.62 1.17 -10.48
N ARG A 85 7.46 1.22 -9.16
CA ARG A 85 8.35 0.55 -8.20
C ARG A 85 7.58 0.07 -6.99
N LEU A 86 7.83 -1.18 -6.60
CA LEU A 86 7.38 -1.76 -5.33
C LEU A 86 8.61 -2.03 -4.46
N ARG A 87 8.63 -1.47 -3.25
CA ARG A 87 9.64 -1.76 -2.24
C ARG A 87 9.00 -2.29 -0.98
N VAL A 88 9.58 -3.32 -0.43
CA VAL A 88 9.06 -3.97 0.77
C VAL A 88 10.18 -4.17 1.79
N ILE A 89 9.96 -3.71 3.02
CA ILE A 89 10.79 -4.03 4.18
C ILE A 89 9.97 -4.91 5.12
N ALA A 90 10.50 -6.06 5.49
CA ALA A 90 9.93 -6.93 6.51
C ALA A 90 11.02 -7.42 7.48
N THR A 91 10.63 -8.10 8.56
CA THR A 91 11.58 -8.62 9.54
C THR A 91 11.36 -10.10 9.83
N THR A 92 12.40 -10.75 10.31
CA THR A 92 12.34 -12.10 10.88
C THR A 92 12.10 -12.13 12.38
N TYR A 93 12.10 -10.96 13.03
CA TYR A 93 12.02 -10.84 14.50
C TYR A 93 10.86 -11.62 15.13
N THR A 94 9.68 -11.58 14.52
CA THR A 94 8.50 -12.30 15.04
C THR A 94 8.45 -13.78 14.65
N GLN A 95 9.39 -14.26 13.81
CA GLN A 95 9.38 -15.59 13.18
C GLN A 95 8.06 -15.89 12.42
N ALA A 96 7.31 -14.86 12.10
CA ALA A 96 5.98 -14.97 11.49
C ALA A 96 5.96 -14.77 9.98
N THR A 97 7.05 -14.27 9.37
CA THR A 97 7.13 -14.04 7.93
C THR A 97 7.23 -15.35 7.16
N ASP A 98 6.33 -15.56 6.19
CA ASP A 98 6.31 -16.76 5.36
C ASP A 98 7.32 -16.62 4.21
N TYR A 99 8.24 -17.58 4.07
CA TYR A 99 9.21 -17.63 2.98
C TYR A 99 8.54 -17.56 1.60
N LYS A 100 7.43 -18.32 1.42
CA LYS A 100 6.65 -18.32 0.18
C LYS A 100 6.14 -16.92 -0.20
N ALA A 101 5.76 -16.11 0.77
CA ALA A 101 5.29 -14.75 0.53
C ALA A 101 6.42 -13.85 0.03
N ILE A 102 7.62 -14.00 0.62
CA ILE A 102 8.81 -13.23 0.23
C ILE A 102 9.24 -13.59 -1.19
N VAL A 103 9.32 -14.88 -1.51
CA VAL A 103 9.68 -15.34 -2.86
C VAL A 103 8.70 -14.81 -3.89
N ALA A 104 7.41 -14.94 -3.64
CA ALA A 104 6.37 -14.47 -4.57
C ALA A 104 6.43 -12.95 -4.81
N LEU A 105 6.81 -12.16 -3.80
CA LEU A 105 7.02 -10.72 -3.97
C LEU A 105 8.31 -10.42 -4.75
N ALA A 106 9.41 -11.11 -4.43
CA ALA A 106 10.71 -10.89 -5.06
C ALA A 106 10.74 -11.30 -6.54
N GLU A 107 9.85 -12.21 -6.96
CA GLU A 107 9.71 -12.64 -8.36
C GLU A 107 8.88 -11.64 -9.21
N LEU A 108 8.20 -10.67 -8.60
CA LEU A 108 7.46 -9.66 -9.34
C LEU A 108 8.42 -8.67 -10.02
N PRO A 109 8.17 -8.25 -11.28
CA PRO A 109 8.98 -7.22 -11.92
C PRO A 109 8.92 -5.91 -11.13
N ASN A 110 9.95 -5.06 -11.26
CA ASN A 110 10.02 -3.75 -10.60
C ASN A 110 9.81 -3.79 -9.08
N THR A 111 10.19 -4.93 -8.45
CA THR A 111 9.99 -5.18 -7.01
C THR A 111 11.32 -5.46 -6.32
N GLU A 112 11.53 -4.81 -5.20
CA GLU A 112 12.66 -5.02 -4.30
C GLU A 112 12.16 -5.37 -2.90
N VAL A 113 12.72 -6.42 -2.31
CA VAL A 113 12.36 -6.88 -0.95
C VAL A 113 13.60 -6.90 -0.10
N LYS A 114 13.57 -6.20 1.04
CA LYS A 114 14.62 -6.22 2.06
C LYS A 114 14.10 -6.86 3.35
N ILE A 115 14.90 -7.73 3.94
CA ILE A 115 14.58 -8.40 5.19
C ILE A 115 15.53 -7.93 6.27
N ASN A 116 14.96 -7.37 7.33
CA ASN A 116 15.73 -7.04 8.53
C ASN A 116 15.85 -8.29 9.43
N TYR A 117 17.09 -8.72 9.65
CA TYR A 117 17.44 -9.85 10.51
C TYR A 117 17.82 -9.43 11.94
N GLU A 118 17.81 -8.13 12.25
CA GLU A 118 18.10 -7.65 13.61
C GLU A 118 16.96 -8.02 14.56
N THR A 119 17.29 -8.86 15.52
CA THR A 119 16.30 -9.39 16.49
C THR A 119 16.53 -8.89 17.90
N ASN A 120 17.68 -8.28 18.19
CA ASN A 120 18.13 -8.03 19.56
C ASN A 120 17.99 -6.58 20.00
N HIS A 121 18.33 -5.59 19.16
CA HIS A 121 18.44 -4.19 19.57
C HIS A 121 17.33 -3.30 19.03
N ALA A 122 17.05 -3.35 17.74
CA ALA A 122 16.03 -2.51 17.10
C ALA A 122 14.90 -3.39 16.53
N ARG A 123 13.92 -3.71 17.38
CA ARG A 123 12.76 -4.50 16.97
C ARG A 123 11.85 -3.68 16.06
N MET A 124 11.95 -3.93 14.76
CA MET A 124 11.06 -3.28 13.81
C MET A 124 9.64 -3.84 13.93
N HIS A 125 8.74 -3.06 14.53
CA HIS A 125 7.33 -3.42 14.71
C HIS A 125 6.37 -2.46 14.00
N ALA A 126 6.90 -1.62 13.11
CA ALA A 126 6.10 -0.70 12.31
C ALA A 126 5.24 -1.44 11.28
N LYS A 127 4.08 -0.88 10.98
CA LYS A 127 3.20 -1.29 9.89
C LYS A 127 2.78 -0.02 9.18
N SER A 128 3.41 0.25 8.07
CA SER A 128 3.10 1.40 7.25
C SER A 128 3.07 1.03 5.77
N TYR A 129 2.15 1.63 5.06
CA TYR A 129 1.91 1.42 3.65
C TYR A 129 1.88 2.80 2.99
N LEU A 130 2.74 3.05 2.03
CA LEU A 130 2.80 4.34 1.34
C LEU A 130 2.55 4.10 -0.16
N PHE A 131 1.52 4.73 -0.66
CA PHE A 131 1.08 4.68 -2.05
C PHE A 131 1.30 6.07 -2.67
N LYS A 132 2.33 6.19 -3.49
CA LYS A 132 2.72 7.46 -4.11
C LYS A 132 2.05 7.61 -5.46
N ARG A 133 1.63 8.83 -5.76
CA ARG A 133 1.06 9.25 -7.05
C ARG A 133 1.71 10.53 -7.50
N ASP A 134 2.20 10.55 -8.73
CA ASP A 134 2.84 11.73 -9.33
C ASP A 134 1.86 12.90 -9.49
N THR A 135 0.57 12.60 -9.39
CA THR A 135 -0.51 13.59 -9.42
C THR A 135 -0.66 14.39 -8.11
N GLY A 136 0.11 14.05 -7.05
CA GLY A 136 0.01 14.71 -5.75
C GLY A 136 -1.21 14.29 -4.92
N PHE A 137 -1.70 13.06 -5.13
CA PHE A 137 -2.77 12.42 -4.35
C PHE A 137 -2.26 11.16 -3.65
N SER A 138 -1.03 11.22 -3.14
CA SER A 138 -0.44 10.11 -2.40
C SER A 138 -1.18 9.86 -1.09
N THR A 139 -1.19 8.60 -0.68
CA THR A 139 -1.86 8.15 0.53
C THR A 139 -0.92 7.27 1.35
N ALA A 140 -1.04 7.33 2.66
CA ALA A 140 -0.28 6.47 3.56
C ALA A 140 -1.19 5.88 4.63
N TYR A 141 -0.86 4.68 5.09
CA TYR A 141 -1.58 4.00 6.17
C TYR A 141 -0.59 3.65 7.27
N ILE A 142 -1.00 3.85 8.51
CA ILE A 142 -0.28 3.42 9.70
C ILE A 142 -1.27 2.86 10.71
N GLY A 143 -0.89 1.75 11.35
CA GLY A 143 -1.75 1.15 12.36
C GLY A 143 -1.24 -0.19 12.84
N SER A 144 -2.16 -1.05 13.22
CA SER A 144 -1.86 -2.36 13.77
C SER A 144 -1.74 -3.47 12.71
N SER A 145 -2.24 -3.26 11.48
CA SER A 145 -2.32 -4.29 10.45
C SER A 145 -0.96 -4.67 9.86
N ASN A 146 -0.54 -5.91 10.09
CA ASN A 146 0.50 -6.54 9.26
C ASN A 146 -0.12 -7.12 7.97
N LEU A 147 0.73 -7.56 7.04
CA LEU A 147 0.30 -8.32 5.87
C LEU A 147 -0.09 -9.74 6.26
N SER A 148 -1.27 -9.88 6.86
CA SER A 148 -1.91 -11.15 7.22
C SER A 148 -3.39 -11.12 6.86
N ASN A 149 -3.98 -12.28 6.51
CA ASN A 149 -5.38 -12.31 6.10
C ASN A 149 -6.34 -11.78 7.18
N PRO A 150 -6.22 -12.17 8.47
CA PRO A 150 -7.09 -11.60 9.50
C PRO A 150 -6.98 -10.07 9.57
N ALA A 151 -5.77 -9.51 9.52
CA ALA A 151 -5.55 -8.08 9.61
C ALA A 151 -6.15 -7.30 8.41
N LEU A 152 -6.22 -7.93 7.23
CA LEU A 152 -6.73 -7.27 6.02
C LEU A 152 -8.23 -7.47 5.78
N THR A 153 -8.88 -8.44 6.44
CA THR A 153 -10.27 -8.81 6.12
C THR A 153 -11.25 -8.56 7.26
N GLY A 154 -11.11 -9.25 8.39
CA GLY A 154 -12.14 -9.24 9.44
C GLY A 154 -11.58 -9.13 10.86
N GLY A 155 -10.27 -8.93 11.02
CA GLY A 155 -9.67 -8.64 12.32
C GLY A 155 -10.03 -7.25 12.83
N LEU A 156 -10.12 -7.11 14.14
CA LEU A 156 -10.23 -5.78 14.77
C LEU A 156 -8.87 -5.09 14.72
N GLU A 157 -8.64 -4.37 13.66
CA GLU A 157 -7.41 -3.64 13.43
C GLU A 157 -7.72 -2.16 13.23
N TRP A 158 -6.92 -1.31 13.83
CA TRP A 158 -7.06 0.13 13.67
C TRP A 158 -5.94 0.67 12.78
N ASN A 159 -6.36 1.31 11.68
CA ASN A 159 -5.43 1.92 10.73
C ASN A 159 -5.91 3.32 10.38
N VAL A 160 -5.01 4.28 10.47
CA VAL A 160 -5.25 5.64 9.98
C VAL A 160 -4.74 5.72 8.54
N LYS A 161 -5.61 6.12 7.63
CA LYS A 161 -5.24 6.61 6.31
C LYS A 161 -4.99 8.10 6.40
N VAL A 162 -3.84 8.54 5.94
CA VAL A 162 -3.51 9.96 5.75
C VAL A 162 -3.34 10.25 4.27
N THR A 163 -3.82 11.39 3.83
CA THR A 163 -3.75 11.81 2.44
C THR A 163 -2.80 12.99 2.29
N GLU A 164 -2.10 13.06 1.16
CA GLU A 164 -1.18 14.15 0.86
C GLU A 164 -1.89 15.52 0.81
N LYS A 165 -3.18 15.53 0.42
CA LYS A 165 -3.96 16.76 0.33
C LYS A 165 -4.31 17.35 1.69
N GLU A 166 -4.64 16.53 2.67
CA GLU A 166 -5.00 16.99 4.01
C GLU A 166 -3.81 17.03 4.97
N SER A 167 -2.83 16.14 4.79
CA SER A 167 -1.73 15.90 5.73
C SER A 167 -0.38 15.78 5.01
N PHE A 168 -0.03 16.74 4.16
CA PHE A 168 1.19 16.74 3.35
C PHE A 168 2.46 16.43 4.15
N ASP A 169 2.67 17.11 5.29
CA ASP A 169 3.88 16.93 6.10
C ASP A 169 3.98 15.52 6.69
N ILE A 170 2.85 14.90 7.02
CA ILE A 170 2.82 13.53 7.52
C ILE A 170 3.20 12.57 6.40
N VAL A 171 2.58 12.66 5.22
CA VAL A 171 2.90 11.80 4.07
C VAL A 171 4.35 11.98 3.64
N LYS A 172 4.85 13.22 3.62
CA LYS A 172 6.28 13.50 3.36
C LYS A 172 7.18 12.83 4.38
N LYS A 173 6.82 12.86 5.68
CA LYS A 173 7.58 12.20 6.74
C LYS A 173 7.61 10.69 6.56
N PHE A 174 6.49 10.05 6.14
CA PHE A 174 6.48 8.62 5.78
C PHE A 174 7.54 8.31 4.73
N SER A 175 7.58 9.09 3.64
CA SER A 175 8.54 8.89 2.57
C SER A 175 9.99 9.03 3.05
N VAL A 176 10.30 10.10 3.77
CA VAL A 176 11.66 10.35 4.30
C VAL A 176 12.09 9.27 5.29
N SER A 177 11.19 8.86 6.19
CA SER A 177 11.48 7.79 7.15
C SER A 177 11.71 6.45 6.46
N PHE A 178 10.91 6.11 5.46
CA PHE A 178 11.11 4.89 4.69
C PHE A 178 12.48 4.88 3.99
N GLU A 179 12.87 5.99 3.36
CA GLU A 179 14.19 6.11 2.73
C GLU A 179 15.34 5.91 3.75
N SER A 180 15.17 6.35 4.99
CA SER A 180 16.19 6.15 6.02
C SER A 180 16.33 4.70 6.49
N TYR A 181 15.31 3.89 6.31
CA TYR A 181 15.34 2.44 6.61
C TYR A 181 15.74 1.59 5.40
N TRP A 182 15.58 2.15 4.20
CA TRP A 182 15.89 1.47 2.94
C TRP A 182 17.40 1.39 2.68
#